data_075b65dfaf21cdf624e741b6f11673e6
#
_entry.id   075b65dfaf21cdf624e741b6f11673e6
#
_cell.length_a   1.000
_cell.length_b   1.000
_cell.length_c   1.000
_cell.angle_alpha   90.00
_cell.angle_beta   90.00
_cell.angle_gamma   90.00
#
_symmetry.space_group_name_H-M   'P 1'
#
loop_
_entity.id
_entity.type
_entity.pdbx_description
1 polymer ?
#
loop_
_entity_poly.entity_id
_entity_poly.type
_entity_poly.pdbx_seq_one_letter_code
_entity_poly.pdbx_strand_id
1 'polypeptide(L)'
;MLKQSKVSWVRGFVNIPNLFLQNENGKIVGVKENAIRTHIPTLKFIQAKKALGDRVKFILSLKIPFELYTDTVPKVGTKEMEYIFQATEVLLKTYDMAKNIEILVMGNEPEWENALDTDLCHADGEDYRAFLNEFANRLTAWKQANGWTFDIYAGALNRVSELPKSETVPAVVSVVNNNPNVVGLDLHVHALKINQAEDDFRIIRDKYGVTKKLICTEFSMVRALNPHVADALGEWGTKHGYTAGMKIYEYLNLIAEKANAGTPVSATEFKSLFESYSWYPKNWYKTFYEVFKKYDTYAITGRFSVVPGGARAVYDAKTEMWELGGIYFSRYLG
;
A
#
# COMPACT_ATOMS: atom_id res chain seq x y z
N MET A 1 19.50 -4.57 5.16
CA MET A 1 18.67 -3.37 5.05
C MET A 1 17.63 -3.28 6.17
N LEU A 2 16.57 -4.12 6.28
CA LEU A 2 15.61 -4.04 7.40
C LEU A 2 16.27 -4.16 8.79
N LYS A 3 17.37 -4.90 8.93
CA LYS A 3 18.13 -4.96 10.18
C LYS A 3 18.82 -3.63 10.55
N GLN A 4 19.21 -2.85 9.56
CA GLN A 4 19.88 -1.56 9.73
C GLN A 4 18.88 -0.41 9.87
N SER A 5 17.68 -0.54 9.29
CA SER A 5 16.61 0.41 9.48
C SER A 5 16.04 0.28 10.90
N LYS A 6 15.75 1.40 11.53
CA LYS A 6 15.09 1.43 12.86
C LYS A 6 13.57 1.36 12.74
N VAL A 7 13.04 0.71 11.69
CA VAL A 7 11.60 0.59 11.47
C VAL A 7 10.96 -0.31 12.52
N SER A 8 9.77 0.07 12.97
CA SER A 8 8.96 -0.69 13.91
C SER A 8 7.88 -1.51 13.21
N TRP A 9 7.48 -1.11 12.00
CA TRP A 9 6.44 -1.74 11.22
C TRP A 9 6.90 -2.04 9.80
N VAL A 10 6.48 -3.19 9.28
CA VAL A 10 6.67 -3.60 7.88
C VAL A 10 5.34 -4.09 7.33
N ARG A 11 4.99 -3.63 6.14
CA ARG A 11 3.80 -4.08 5.42
C ARG A 11 4.20 -4.96 4.23
N GLY A 12 3.48 -6.06 4.06
CA GLY A 12 3.38 -6.80 2.82
C GLY A 12 1.94 -6.82 2.33
N PHE A 13 1.73 -6.98 1.02
CA PHE A 13 0.39 -7.18 0.48
C PHE A 13 0.36 -8.35 -0.50
N VAL A 14 -0.82 -8.96 -0.62
CA VAL A 14 -1.05 -10.12 -1.48
C VAL A 14 -2.33 -9.91 -2.27
N ASN A 15 -2.25 -9.98 -3.58
CA ASN A 15 -3.40 -9.95 -4.47
C ASN A 15 -4.02 -11.35 -4.56
N ILE A 16 -5.09 -11.59 -3.79
CA ILE A 16 -5.73 -12.90 -3.68
C ILE A 16 -6.26 -13.41 -5.03
N PRO A 17 -7.11 -12.67 -5.77
CA PRO A 17 -7.66 -13.16 -7.02
C PRO A 17 -6.58 -13.48 -8.06
N ASN A 18 -5.69 -12.55 -8.32
CA ASN A 18 -4.70 -12.70 -9.38
C ASN A 18 -3.73 -13.85 -9.16
N LEU A 19 -3.30 -14.04 -7.92
CA LEU A 19 -2.27 -15.01 -7.60
C LEU A 19 -2.84 -16.39 -7.32
N PHE A 20 -4.01 -16.46 -6.67
CA PHE A 20 -4.43 -17.66 -5.97
C PHE A 20 -5.76 -18.23 -6.41
N LEU A 21 -6.56 -17.49 -7.20
CA LEU A 21 -7.81 -18.00 -7.71
C LEU A 21 -7.68 -18.51 -9.15
N GLN A 22 -8.39 -19.61 -9.43
CA GLN A 22 -8.53 -20.14 -10.77
C GLN A 22 -9.67 -19.41 -11.45
N ASN A 23 -9.38 -18.78 -12.60
CA ASN A 23 -10.36 -18.09 -13.43
C ASN A 23 -10.56 -18.86 -14.73
N GLU A 24 -11.82 -19.09 -15.09
CA GLU A 24 -12.24 -19.65 -16.38
C GLU A 24 -13.36 -18.76 -16.95
N ASN A 25 -13.11 -18.18 -18.12
CA ASN A 25 -14.06 -17.30 -18.80
C ASN A 25 -14.62 -16.15 -17.93
N GLY A 26 -13.76 -15.50 -17.13
CA GLY A 26 -14.15 -14.39 -16.26
C GLY A 26 -14.85 -14.80 -14.96
N LYS A 27 -14.92 -16.09 -14.65
CA LYS A 27 -15.50 -16.59 -13.40
C LYS A 27 -14.47 -17.26 -12.52
N ILE A 28 -14.56 -17.03 -11.22
CA ILE A 28 -13.75 -17.74 -10.24
C ILE A 28 -14.34 -19.15 -10.09
N VAL A 29 -13.54 -20.18 -10.35
CA VAL A 29 -13.96 -21.59 -10.34
C VAL A 29 -13.22 -22.44 -9.31
N GLY A 30 -12.21 -21.90 -8.62
CA GLY A 30 -11.44 -22.65 -7.64
C GLY A 30 -10.28 -21.89 -7.03
N VAL A 31 -9.49 -22.59 -6.22
CA VAL A 31 -8.31 -22.09 -5.53
C VAL A 31 -7.06 -22.83 -5.99
N LYS A 32 -6.01 -22.08 -6.28
CA LYS A 32 -4.68 -22.62 -6.64
C LYS A 32 -3.85 -22.83 -5.35
N GLU A 33 -4.19 -23.81 -4.55
CA GLU A 33 -3.52 -24.02 -3.25
C GLU A 33 -2.00 -24.18 -3.35
N ASN A 34 -1.51 -24.87 -4.36
CA ASN A 34 -0.06 -25.02 -4.56
C ASN A 34 0.62 -23.67 -4.82
N ALA A 35 -0.02 -22.78 -5.58
CA ALA A 35 0.51 -21.44 -5.81
C ALA A 35 0.61 -20.62 -4.50
N ILE A 36 -0.36 -20.77 -3.59
CA ILE A 36 -0.30 -20.14 -2.27
C ILE A 36 0.88 -20.69 -1.47
N ARG A 37 1.03 -22.00 -1.42
CA ARG A 37 2.06 -22.67 -0.62
C ARG A 37 3.48 -22.44 -1.13
N THR A 38 3.66 -22.10 -2.40
CA THR A 38 4.96 -21.85 -3.04
C THR A 38 5.23 -20.40 -3.38
N HIS A 39 4.37 -19.46 -2.93
CA HIS A 39 4.49 -18.05 -3.27
C HIS A 39 5.73 -17.41 -2.62
N ILE A 40 6.75 -17.17 -3.42
CA ILE A 40 8.04 -16.67 -2.96
C ILE A 40 7.97 -15.37 -2.14
N PRO A 41 7.20 -14.33 -2.53
CA PRO A 41 7.07 -13.11 -1.72
C PRO A 41 6.54 -13.38 -0.31
N THR A 42 5.53 -14.25 -0.18
CA THR A 42 4.97 -14.68 1.12
C THR A 42 6.03 -15.38 1.97
N LEU A 43 6.79 -16.29 1.37
CA LEU A 43 7.88 -16.99 2.06
C LEU A 43 8.95 -16.02 2.56
N LYS A 44 9.37 -15.07 1.71
CA LYS A 44 10.35 -14.04 2.08
C LYS A 44 9.83 -13.12 3.19
N PHE A 45 8.54 -12.79 3.18
CA PHE A 45 7.91 -11.99 4.23
C PHE A 45 7.99 -12.68 5.59
N ILE A 46 7.66 -13.97 5.65
CA ILE A 46 7.76 -14.78 6.88
C ILE A 46 9.22 -14.95 7.32
N GLN A 47 10.13 -15.20 6.39
CA GLN A 47 11.56 -15.28 6.68
C GLN A 47 12.10 -13.97 7.26
N ALA A 48 11.64 -12.83 6.73
CA ALA A 48 11.99 -11.51 7.27
C ALA A 48 11.48 -11.34 8.72
N LYS A 49 10.23 -11.72 9.02
CA LYS A 49 9.69 -11.68 10.39
C LYS A 49 10.53 -12.53 11.34
N LYS A 50 10.83 -13.78 10.96
CA LYS A 50 11.66 -14.68 11.78
C LYS A 50 13.08 -14.11 12.03
N ALA A 51 13.68 -13.46 11.03
CA ALA A 51 15.01 -12.87 11.14
C ALA A 51 15.05 -11.57 11.96
N LEU A 52 13.94 -10.85 12.06
CA LEU A 52 13.82 -9.57 12.77
C LEU A 52 13.25 -9.74 14.19
N GLY A 53 12.55 -10.86 14.43
CA GLY A 53 11.88 -11.15 15.70
C GLY A 53 10.80 -10.13 16.04
N ASP A 54 10.51 -10.00 17.34
CA ASP A 54 9.44 -9.10 17.84
C ASP A 54 9.80 -7.62 17.81
N ARG A 55 11.04 -7.28 17.45
CA ARG A 55 11.46 -5.89 17.26
C ARG A 55 10.66 -5.20 16.15
N VAL A 56 10.20 -5.94 15.16
CA VAL A 56 9.44 -5.42 14.03
C VAL A 56 8.10 -6.11 13.94
N LYS A 57 7.04 -5.33 13.89
CA LYS A 57 5.66 -5.78 13.72
C LYS A 57 5.30 -5.82 12.24
N PHE A 58 4.46 -6.77 11.87
CA PHE A 58 4.13 -7.04 10.48
C PHE A 58 2.65 -6.83 10.20
N ILE A 59 2.36 -6.15 9.10
CA ILE A 59 1.02 -5.90 8.54
C ILE A 59 0.89 -6.69 7.26
N LEU A 60 -0.17 -7.48 7.12
CA LEU A 60 -0.55 -8.12 5.86
C LEU A 60 -1.80 -7.44 5.31
N SER A 61 -1.69 -6.83 4.14
CA SER A 61 -2.85 -6.29 3.41
C SER A 61 -3.29 -7.27 2.31
N LEU A 62 -4.58 -7.50 2.23
CA LEU A 62 -5.18 -8.35 1.21
C LEU A 62 -5.78 -7.47 0.12
N LYS A 63 -5.20 -7.51 -1.07
CA LYS A 63 -5.75 -6.89 -2.27
C LYS A 63 -6.74 -7.84 -2.91
N ILE A 64 -7.97 -7.39 -3.13
CA ILE A 64 -9.06 -8.20 -3.71
C ILE A 64 -9.75 -7.38 -4.80
N PRO A 65 -9.12 -7.22 -5.99
CA PRO A 65 -9.72 -6.53 -7.11
C PRO A 65 -10.79 -7.40 -7.76
N PHE A 66 -12.03 -6.93 -7.77
CA PHE A 66 -13.17 -7.69 -8.31
C PHE A 66 -13.29 -7.56 -9.84
N GLU A 67 -12.93 -6.42 -10.39
CA GLU A 67 -12.97 -6.12 -11.82
C GLU A 67 -12.20 -7.10 -12.73
N LEU A 68 -11.21 -7.79 -12.15
CA LEU A 68 -10.40 -8.74 -12.90
C LEU A 68 -11.08 -10.09 -13.14
N TYR A 69 -12.13 -10.40 -12.38
CA TYR A 69 -12.76 -11.72 -12.34
C TYR A 69 -14.27 -11.69 -12.34
N THR A 70 -14.82 -10.66 -11.75
CA THR A 70 -16.27 -10.42 -11.67
C THR A 70 -16.52 -8.95 -11.95
N ASP A 71 -17.58 -8.66 -12.67
CA ASP A 71 -18.00 -7.27 -12.90
C ASP A 71 -18.63 -6.66 -11.63
N THR A 72 -18.72 -7.44 -10.56
CA THR A 72 -19.38 -7.06 -9.31
C THR A 72 -18.73 -7.72 -8.11
N VAL A 73 -18.93 -7.13 -6.93
CA VAL A 73 -18.56 -7.74 -5.65
C VAL A 73 -19.31 -9.07 -5.47
N PRO A 74 -18.62 -10.18 -5.14
CA PRO A 74 -19.27 -11.45 -4.90
C PRO A 74 -20.28 -11.35 -3.75
N LYS A 75 -21.51 -11.80 -4.00
CA LYS A 75 -22.56 -11.77 -2.98
C LYS A 75 -22.32 -12.80 -1.90
N VAL A 76 -22.74 -12.47 -0.68
CA VAL A 76 -22.64 -13.36 0.48
C VAL A 76 -23.30 -14.71 0.17
N GLY A 77 -22.56 -15.79 0.47
CA GLY A 77 -23.02 -17.17 0.24
C GLY A 77 -22.80 -17.71 -1.18
N THR A 78 -22.18 -16.92 -2.09
CA THR A 78 -21.82 -17.43 -3.42
C THR A 78 -20.52 -18.25 -3.37
N LYS A 79 -20.37 -19.16 -4.32
CA LYS A 79 -19.13 -19.95 -4.47
C LYS A 79 -17.89 -19.06 -4.73
N GLU A 80 -18.05 -17.97 -5.46
CA GLU A 80 -16.97 -17.02 -5.74
C GLU A 80 -16.42 -16.40 -4.44
N MET A 81 -17.32 -15.98 -3.54
CA MET A 81 -16.94 -15.49 -2.22
C MET A 81 -16.23 -16.57 -1.40
N GLU A 82 -16.77 -17.79 -1.40
CA GLU A 82 -16.17 -18.91 -0.67
C GLU A 82 -14.77 -19.26 -1.18
N TYR A 83 -14.49 -19.15 -2.48
CA TYR A 83 -13.14 -19.36 -3.02
C TYR A 83 -12.16 -18.26 -2.55
N ILE A 84 -12.60 -17.00 -2.47
CA ILE A 84 -11.77 -15.93 -1.91
C ILE A 84 -11.42 -16.23 -0.45
N PHE A 85 -12.41 -16.67 0.33
CA PHE A 85 -12.21 -17.02 1.73
C PHE A 85 -11.31 -18.25 1.88
N GLN A 86 -11.55 -19.30 1.10
CA GLN A 86 -10.70 -20.49 1.12
C GLN A 86 -9.25 -20.15 0.78
N ALA A 87 -9.00 -19.34 -0.24
CA ALA A 87 -7.64 -18.91 -0.58
C ALA A 87 -6.98 -18.13 0.55
N THR A 88 -7.74 -17.24 1.20
CA THR A 88 -7.27 -16.46 2.36
C THR A 88 -6.96 -17.37 3.54
N GLU A 89 -7.81 -18.33 3.85
CA GLU A 89 -7.58 -19.27 4.97
C GLU A 89 -6.33 -20.12 4.73
N VAL A 90 -6.16 -20.65 3.50
CA VAL A 90 -4.96 -21.40 3.12
C VAL A 90 -3.71 -20.54 3.26
N LEU A 91 -3.76 -19.25 2.82
CA LEU A 91 -2.65 -18.31 2.98
C LEU A 91 -2.29 -18.11 4.46
N LEU A 92 -3.29 -17.87 5.32
CA LEU A 92 -3.08 -17.61 6.75
C LEU A 92 -2.53 -18.82 7.49
N LYS A 93 -2.89 -20.04 7.07
CA LYS A 93 -2.34 -21.30 7.58
C LYS A 93 -0.95 -21.62 7.05
N THR A 94 -0.61 -21.12 5.85
CA THR A 94 0.66 -21.40 5.19
C THR A 94 1.81 -20.79 5.98
N TYR A 95 2.77 -21.62 6.39
CA TYR A 95 3.97 -21.23 7.15
C TYR A 95 3.67 -20.42 8.43
N ASP A 96 2.53 -20.68 9.07
CA ASP A 96 2.08 -19.92 10.24
C ASP A 96 1.94 -18.40 9.97
N MET A 97 1.55 -17.99 8.77
CA MET A 97 1.42 -16.58 8.42
C MET A 97 0.61 -15.81 9.48
N ALA A 98 -0.53 -16.33 9.88
CA ALA A 98 -1.40 -15.71 10.87
C ALA A 98 -0.76 -15.49 12.25
N LYS A 99 0.24 -16.27 12.62
CA LYS A 99 1.01 -16.11 13.87
C LYS A 99 2.16 -15.13 13.74
N ASN A 100 2.50 -14.74 12.51
CA ASN A 100 3.64 -13.86 12.20
C ASN A 100 3.22 -12.44 11.82
N ILE A 101 1.93 -12.11 11.87
CA ILE A 101 1.41 -10.77 11.63
C ILE A 101 0.70 -10.25 12.88
N GLU A 102 0.77 -8.94 13.08
CA GLU A 102 0.05 -8.23 14.14
C GLU A 102 -1.24 -7.59 13.63
N ILE A 103 -1.28 -7.26 12.32
CA ILE A 103 -2.45 -6.66 11.67
C ILE A 103 -2.72 -7.35 10.34
N LEU A 104 -4.00 -7.61 10.06
CA LEU A 104 -4.51 -7.97 8.75
C LEU A 104 -5.46 -6.89 8.27
N VAL A 105 -5.21 -6.35 7.07
CA VAL A 105 -6.07 -5.35 6.43
C VAL A 105 -6.91 -6.01 5.34
N MET A 106 -8.23 -5.86 5.43
CA MET A 106 -9.20 -6.35 4.44
C MET A 106 -9.40 -5.31 3.34
N GLY A 107 -8.73 -5.46 2.23
CA GLY A 107 -8.80 -4.58 1.07
C GLY A 107 -7.53 -3.76 0.83
N ASN A 108 -7.48 -3.13 -0.34
CA ASN A 108 -6.44 -2.20 -0.76
C ASN A 108 -7.04 -1.28 -1.83
N GLU A 109 -7.18 0.00 -1.52
CA GLU A 109 -7.69 1.04 -2.43
C GLU A 109 -8.95 0.63 -3.23
N PRO A 110 -9.99 0.12 -2.57
CA PRO A 110 -11.13 -0.46 -3.25
C PRO A 110 -11.85 0.52 -4.19
N GLU A 111 -11.85 1.80 -3.86
CA GLU A 111 -12.41 2.88 -4.67
C GLU A 111 -11.67 3.12 -6.00
N TRP A 112 -10.42 2.67 -6.09
CA TRP A 112 -9.57 2.84 -7.28
C TRP A 112 -9.29 1.52 -8.00
N GLU A 113 -9.04 0.47 -7.22
CA GLU A 113 -8.60 -0.82 -7.75
C GLU A 113 -9.74 -1.75 -8.13
N ASN A 114 -10.92 -1.54 -7.54
CA ASN A 114 -12.10 -2.36 -7.80
C ASN A 114 -13.12 -1.67 -8.70
N ALA A 115 -12.81 -0.46 -9.17
CA ALA A 115 -13.71 0.35 -9.98
C ALA A 115 -15.14 0.52 -9.36
N LEU A 116 -15.24 0.39 -8.02
CA LEU A 116 -16.52 0.42 -7.31
C LEU A 116 -17.23 1.78 -7.40
N ASP A 117 -16.47 2.85 -7.67
CA ASP A 117 -16.99 4.20 -7.81
C ASP A 117 -17.08 4.66 -9.27
N THR A 118 -16.95 3.75 -10.23
CA THR A 118 -17.10 4.04 -11.66
C THR A 118 -18.46 3.55 -12.19
N ASP A 119 -18.89 4.10 -13.33
CA ASP A 119 -20.10 3.64 -14.02
C ASP A 119 -20.06 2.17 -14.46
N LEU A 120 -18.90 1.53 -14.37
CA LEU A 120 -18.69 0.13 -14.75
C LEU A 120 -18.98 -0.85 -13.62
N CYS A 121 -18.96 -0.39 -12.39
CA CYS A 121 -19.25 -1.21 -11.22
C CYS A 121 -20.53 -0.68 -10.54
N HIS A 122 -21.65 -1.29 -10.87
CA HIS A 122 -22.96 -1.00 -10.26
C HIS A 122 -23.16 -1.67 -8.88
N ALA A 123 -22.06 -2.16 -8.27
CA ALA A 123 -22.15 -2.58 -6.89
C ALA A 123 -22.38 -1.32 -6.06
N ASP A 124 -23.62 -1.15 -5.59
CA ASP A 124 -23.88 -0.20 -4.55
C ASP A 124 -22.96 -0.53 -3.36
N GLY A 125 -22.62 0.45 -2.56
CA GLY A 125 -21.78 0.25 -1.39
C GLY A 125 -22.30 -0.85 -0.45
N GLU A 126 -23.55 -1.29 -0.59
CA GLU A 126 -24.20 -2.34 0.18
C GLU A 126 -23.58 -3.71 -0.05
N ASP A 127 -23.34 -4.12 -1.30
CA ASP A 127 -22.72 -5.42 -1.60
C ASP A 127 -21.30 -5.47 -1.05
N TYR A 128 -20.53 -4.37 -1.17
CA TYR A 128 -19.18 -4.31 -0.62
C TYR A 128 -19.18 -4.29 0.92
N ARG A 129 -20.11 -3.58 1.53
CA ARG A 129 -20.31 -3.60 2.97
C ARG A 129 -20.65 -4.99 3.48
N ALA A 130 -21.57 -5.70 2.79
CA ALA A 130 -21.95 -7.07 3.14
C ALA A 130 -20.74 -8.03 3.02
N PHE A 131 -19.97 -7.92 1.94
CA PHE A 131 -18.75 -8.69 1.73
C PHE A 131 -17.74 -8.47 2.87
N LEU A 132 -17.42 -7.22 3.22
CA LEU A 132 -16.46 -6.91 4.28
C LEU A 132 -16.94 -7.37 5.65
N ASN A 133 -18.24 -7.25 5.95
CA ASN A 133 -18.80 -7.74 7.21
C ASN A 133 -18.67 -9.26 7.33
N GLU A 134 -19.04 -10.00 6.30
CA GLU A 134 -18.88 -11.45 6.29
C GLU A 134 -17.40 -11.85 6.38
N PHE A 135 -16.52 -11.12 5.69
CA PHE A 135 -15.10 -11.40 5.75
C PHE A 135 -14.54 -11.19 7.16
N ALA A 136 -14.89 -10.09 7.83
CA ALA A 136 -14.48 -9.84 9.21
C ALA A 136 -14.98 -10.92 10.18
N ASN A 137 -16.23 -11.37 10.02
CA ASN A 137 -16.83 -12.42 10.82
C ASN A 137 -16.11 -13.77 10.59
N ARG A 138 -15.83 -14.10 9.34
CA ARG A 138 -15.12 -15.33 8.96
C ARG A 138 -13.68 -15.34 9.52
N LEU A 139 -12.96 -14.23 9.38
CA LEU A 139 -11.62 -14.06 9.97
C LEU A 139 -11.65 -14.23 11.48
N THR A 140 -12.66 -13.69 12.14
CA THR A 140 -12.83 -13.82 13.61
C THR A 140 -13.08 -15.26 14.01
N ALA A 141 -13.93 -15.98 13.29
CA ALA A 141 -14.18 -17.41 13.53
C ALA A 141 -12.88 -18.23 13.37
N TRP A 142 -12.10 -17.96 12.32
CA TRP A 142 -10.80 -18.63 12.14
C TRP A 142 -9.80 -18.28 13.22
N LYS A 143 -9.74 -17.02 13.66
CA LYS A 143 -8.89 -16.62 14.81
C LYS A 143 -9.21 -17.44 16.05
N GLN A 144 -10.50 -17.56 16.39
CA GLN A 144 -10.96 -18.33 17.55
C GLN A 144 -10.60 -19.80 17.41
N ALA A 145 -10.89 -20.40 16.25
CA ALA A 145 -10.64 -21.82 16.00
C ALA A 145 -9.15 -22.20 15.99
N ASN A 146 -8.25 -21.27 15.62
CA ASN A 146 -6.82 -21.53 15.46
C ASN A 146 -5.93 -20.82 16.50
N GLY A 147 -6.51 -20.07 17.44
CA GLY A 147 -5.75 -19.32 18.44
C GLY A 147 -4.92 -18.18 17.86
N TRP A 148 -5.39 -17.54 16.77
CA TRP A 148 -4.68 -16.42 16.14
C TRP A 148 -5.02 -15.09 16.83
N THR A 149 -4.06 -14.18 16.90
CA THR A 149 -4.14 -12.95 17.71
C THR A 149 -4.09 -11.64 16.93
N PHE A 150 -3.90 -11.67 15.60
CA PHE A 150 -3.82 -10.44 14.82
C PHE A 150 -5.09 -9.58 14.89
N ASP A 151 -4.92 -8.27 14.79
CA ASP A 151 -6.01 -7.31 14.70
C ASP A 151 -6.53 -7.23 13.24
N ILE A 152 -7.86 -7.07 13.07
CA ILE A 152 -8.50 -6.92 11.77
C ILE A 152 -8.79 -5.44 11.51
N TYR A 153 -8.30 -4.93 10.39
CA TYR A 153 -8.56 -3.58 9.89
C TYR A 153 -9.28 -3.64 8.55
N ALA A 154 -10.12 -2.65 8.25
CA ALA A 154 -10.70 -2.47 6.92
C ALA A 154 -9.99 -1.34 6.16
N GLY A 155 -10.17 -1.27 4.88
CA GLY A 155 -9.55 -0.26 4.01
C GLY A 155 -8.70 -0.96 2.93
N ALA A 156 -7.55 -0.49 2.51
CA ALA A 156 -7.03 0.86 2.77
C ALA A 156 -7.75 1.88 1.88
N LEU A 157 -8.34 2.90 2.46
CA LEU A 157 -8.99 3.96 1.70
C LEU A 157 -7.95 4.99 1.20
N ASN A 158 -8.05 5.41 -0.05
CA ASN A 158 -7.11 6.33 -0.68
C ASN A 158 -7.83 7.59 -1.20
N ARG A 159 -7.28 8.77 -0.89
CA ARG A 159 -7.77 10.06 -1.39
C ARG A 159 -9.25 10.31 -1.07
N VAL A 160 -9.68 10.00 0.13
CA VAL A 160 -11.08 10.14 0.59
C VAL A 160 -11.62 11.56 0.36
N SER A 161 -10.78 12.57 0.53
CA SER A 161 -11.11 13.99 0.31
C SER A 161 -11.46 14.34 -1.14
N GLU A 162 -11.00 13.54 -2.10
CA GLU A 162 -11.23 13.75 -3.52
C GLU A 162 -12.46 13.00 -4.05
N LEU A 163 -13.08 12.16 -3.23
CA LEU A 163 -14.20 11.28 -3.60
C LEU A 163 -15.48 11.58 -2.82
N PRO A 164 -16.04 12.82 -2.94
CA PRO A 164 -17.20 13.22 -2.13
C PRO A 164 -18.50 12.45 -2.41
N LYS A 165 -18.55 11.76 -3.56
CA LYS A 165 -19.69 10.94 -4.02
C LYS A 165 -19.43 9.44 -3.98
N SER A 166 -18.29 9.01 -3.42
CA SER A 166 -17.96 7.60 -3.30
C SER A 166 -19.00 6.86 -2.46
N GLU A 167 -19.42 5.70 -2.94
CA GLU A 167 -20.23 4.75 -2.18
C GLU A 167 -19.37 3.76 -1.41
N THR A 168 -18.15 3.54 -1.87
CA THR A 168 -17.15 2.65 -1.25
C THR A 168 -16.68 3.16 0.11
N VAL A 169 -16.40 4.47 0.21
CA VAL A 169 -15.92 5.08 1.46
C VAL A 169 -16.95 4.92 2.59
N PRO A 170 -18.24 5.28 2.43
CA PRO A 170 -19.28 5.03 3.45
C PRO A 170 -19.44 3.54 3.79
N ALA A 171 -19.33 2.64 2.81
CA ALA A 171 -19.45 1.21 3.02
C ALA A 171 -18.35 0.68 3.95
N VAL A 172 -17.09 1.00 3.66
CA VAL A 172 -15.93 0.63 4.50
C VAL A 172 -16.06 1.22 5.90
N VAL A 173 -16.36 2.51 5.99
CA VAL A 173 -16.52 3.21 7.28
C VAL A 173 -17.67 2.63 8.11
N SER A 174 -18.79 2.26 7.48
CA SER A 174 -19.89 1.59 8.16
C SER A 174 -19.44 0.27 8.79
N VAL A 175 -18.65 -0.53 8.09
CA VAL A 175 -18.07 -1.77 8.65
C VAL A 175 -17.15 -1.45 9.81
N VAL A 176 -16.28 -0.46 9.68
CA VAL A 176 -15.37 -0.05 10.76
C VAL A 176 -16.16 0.36 11.99
N ASN A 177 -17.17 1.20 11.84
CA ASN A 177 -17.91 1.73 12.98
C ASN A 177 -18.80 0.69 13.68
N ASN A 178 -19.43 -0.20 12.91
CA ASN A 178 -20.49 -1.07 13.42
C ASN A 178 -20.07 -2.53 13.68
N ASN A 179 -19.02 -3.04 13.00
CA ASN A 179 -18.59 -4.41 13.23
C ASN A 179 -17.58 -4.47 14.39
N PRO A 180 -17.91 -5.14 15.51
CA PRO A 180 -17.05 -5.22 16.69
C PRO A 180 -15.74 -5.98 16.43
N ASN A 181 -15.69 -6.81 15.40
CA ASN A 181 -14.52 -7.58 15.04
C ASN A 181 -13.45 -6.75 14.31
N VAL A 182 -13.83 -5.58 13.78
CA VAL A 182 -12.91 -4.67 13.09
C VAL A 182 -12.36 -3.66 14.08
N VAL A 183 -11.04 -3.65 14.25
CA VAL A 183 -10.34 -2.84 15.26
C VAL A 183 -10.07 -1.42 14.76
N GLY A 184 -9.94 -1.23 13.46
CA GLY A 184 -9.62 0.09 12.89
C GLY A 184 -9.70 0.16 11.38
N LEU A 185 -9.24 1.31 10.87
CA LEU A 185 -9.24 1.69 9.46
C LEU A 185 -7.81 1.95 8.98
N ASP A 186 -7.48 1.45 7.79
CA ASP A 186 -6.27 1.79 7.05
C ASP A 186 -6.55 2.92 6.05
N LEU A 187 -5.62 3.86 5.97
CA LEU A 187 -5.64 4.97 5.01
C LEU A 187 -4.38 4.95 4.16
N HIS A 188 -4.55 5.20 2.86
CA HIS A 188 -3.46 5.54 1.96
C HIS A 188 -3.53 7.03 1.63
N VAL A 189 -2.42 7.74 1.82
CA VAL A 189 -2.39 9.20 1.63
C VAL A 189 -1.40 9.55 0.53
N HIS A 190 -1.89 9.61 -0.70
CA HIS A 190 -1.11 10.01 -1.86
C HIS A 190 -1.47 11.45 -2.27
N ALA A 191 -0.94 12.41 -1.53
CA ALA A 191 -1.30 13.81 -1.66
C ALA A 191 -0.73 14.44 -2.95
N LEU A 192 -1.51 15.32 -3.59
CA LEU A 192 -1.06 16.20 -4.66
C LEU A 192 -0.43 17.47 -4.09
N LYS A 193 -0.97 17.97 -2.98
CA LYS A 193 -0.45 19.12 -2.24
C LYS A 193 -0.25 18.73 -0.79
N ILE A 194 0.77 19.30 -0.16
CA ILE A 194 1.17 18.94 1.20
C ILE A 194 0.07 19.13 2.25
N ASN A 195 -0.80 20.12 2.06
CA ASN A 195 -1.93 20.37 2.96
C ASN A 195 -3.04 19.32 2.85
N GLN A 196 -3.12 18.55 1.74
CA GLN A 196 -4.07 17.46 1.59
C GLN A 196 -3.73 16.24 2.46
N ALA A 197 -2.50 16.16 2.97
CA ALA A 197 -2.09 15.06 3.84
C ALA A 197 -2.99 14.88 5.07
N GLU A 198 -3.60 15.97 5.56
CA GLU A 198 -4.51 15.96 6.71
C GLU A 198 -5.98 15.73 6.32
N ASP A 199 -6.37 16.11 5.11
CA ASP A 199 -7.78 16.16 4.72
C ASP A 199 -8.49 14.80 4.84
N ASP A 200 -7.84 13.73 4.45
CA ASP A 200 -8.41 12.39 4.54
C ASP A 200 -8.66 11.97 6.00
N PHE A 201 -7.69 12.20 6.89
CA PHE A 201 -7.83 11.93 8.32
C PHE A 201 -8.97 12.75 8.95
N ARG A 202 -9.03 14.05 8.61
CA ARG A 202 -10.06 14.95 9.10
C ARG A 202 -11.47 14.50 8.66
N ILE A 203 -11.64 14.16 7.39
CA ILE A 203 -12.91 13.67 6.87
C ILE A 203 -13.33 12.37 7.56
N ILE A 204 -12.43 11.44 7.74
CA ILE A 204 -12.71 10.15 8.42
C ILE A 204 -13.13 10.40 9.88
N ARG A 205 -12.48 11.32 10.58
CA ARG A 205 -12.84 11.65 11.97
C ARG A 205 -14.11 12.48 12.06
N ASP A 206 -14.17 13.59 11.33
CA ASP A 206 -15.19 14.63 11.54
C ASP A 206 -16.50 14.32 10.80
N LYS A 207 -16.41 13.91 9.52
CA LYS A 207 -17.59 13.62 8.71
C LYS A 207 -18.15 12.22 9.00
N TYR A 208 -17.28 11.23 9.11
CA TYR A 208 -17.69 9.84 9.25
C TYR A 208 -17.67 9.31 10.68
N GLY A 209 -17.20 10.08 11.64
CA GLY A 209 -17.24 9.76 13.07
C GLY A 209 -16.46 8.50 13.46
N VAL A 210 -15.41 8.15 12.73
CA VAL A 210 -14.59 6.98 13.07
C VAL A 210 -13.81 7.27 14.35
N THR A 211 -14.07 6.53 15.42
CA THR A 211 -13.35 6.63 16.71
C THR A 211 -12.32 5.52 16.90
N LYS A 212 -12.40 4.45 16.13
CA LYS A 212 -11.47 3.33 16.17
C LYS A 212 -10.06 3.72 15.70
N LYS A 213 -9.09 2.83 15.91
CA LYS A 213 -7.68 3.07 15.55
C LYS A 213 -7.54 3.38 14.05
N LEU A 214 -6.64 4.30 13.71
CA LEU A 214 -6.21 4.55 12.33
C LEU A 214 -4.80 4.03 12.14
N ILE A 215 -4.54 3.49 10.96
CA ILE A 215 -3.20 3.20 10.46
C ILE A 215 -3.03 3.85 9.09
N CYS A 216 -1.79 4.04 8.66
CA CYS A 216 -1.49 4.52 7.32
C CYS A 216 -0.42 3.61 6.72
N THR A 217 -0.83 2.73 5.82
CA THR A 217 0.11 1.73 5.28
C THR A 217 0.78 2.16 4.00
N GLU A 218 0.29 3.20 3.32
CA GLU A 218 0.99 3.88 2.23
C GLU A 218 0.81 5.40 2.33
N PHE A 219 1.88 6.14 2.12
CA PHE A 219 1.82 7.59 1.95
C PHE A 219 2.91 8.09 1.03
N SER A 220 2.62 9.12 0.24
CA SER A 220 3.57 9.69 -0.70
C SER A 220 3.15 11.05 -1.24
N MET A 221 4.11 11.72 -1.89
CA MET A 221 3.88 12.89 -2.73
C MET A 221 4.08 12.54 -4.23
N VAL A 222 3.93 11.28 -4.61
CA VAL A 222 4.16 10.81 -5.98
C VAL A 222 3.39 11.62 -7.01
N ARG A 223 2.15 11.98 -6.71
CA ARG A 223 1.29 12.76 -7.60
C ARG A 223 1.79 14.18 -7.86
N ALA A 224 2.45 14.78 -6.87
CA ALA A 224 3.13 16.07 -7.02
C ALA A 224 4.44 15.96 -7.83
N LEU A 225 5.05 14.78 -7.84
CA LEU A 225 6.36 14.55 -8.45
C LEU A 225 6.25 14.07 -9.91
N ASN A 226 5.23 13.25 -10.22
CA ASN A 226 5.08 12.64 -11.54
C ASN A 226 5.09 13.62 -12.72
N PRO A 227 4.45 14.81 -12.65
CA PRO A 227 4.51 15.78 -13.76
C PRO A 227 5.91 16.29 -14.08
N HIS A 228 6.85 16.13 -13.16
CA HIS A 228 8.18 16.73 -13.21
C HIS A 228 9.32 15.77 -13.57
N VAL A 229 9.01 14.50 -13.84
CA VAL A 229 10.03 13.49 -14.15
C VAL A 229 10.89 13.87 -15.37
N ALA A 230 10.35 14.65 -16.30
CA ALA A 230 11.04 15.14 -17.49
C ALA A 230 11.58 16.57 -17.34
N ASP A 231 11.56 17.16 -16.15
CA ASP A 231 12.16 18.49 -15.92
C ASP A 231 13.68 18.41 -16.05
N ALA A 232 14.29 19.50 -16.54
CA ALA A 232 15.73 19.59 -16.66
C ALA A 232 16.40 19.88 -15.32
N LEU A 233 17.62 19.36 -15.11
CA LEU A 233 18.41 19.64 -13.90
C LEU A 233 18.78 21.11 -13.73
N GLY A 234 18.80 21.89 -14.82
CA GLY A 234 19.04 23.33 -14.81
C GLY A 234 20.38 23.72 -14.17
N GLU A 235 20.36 24.82 -13.43
CA GLU A 235 21.57 25.32 -12.72
C GLU A 235 22.10 24.33 -11.70
N TRP A 236 21.22 23.57 -11.05
CA TRP A 236 21.67 22.55 -10.10
C TRP A 236 22.56 21.52 -10.79
N GLY A 237 22.14 21.07 -12.00
CA GLY A 237 22.94 20.14 -12.79
C GLY A 237 24.34 20.68 -13.09
N THR A 238 24.43 21.91 -13.58
CA THR A 238 25.71 22.57 -13.87
C THR A 238 26.61 22.66 -12.65
N LYS A 239 26.07 23.03 -11.50
CA LYS A 239 26.81 23.13 -10.23
C LYS A 239 27.37 21.79 -9.74
N HIS A 240 26.73 20.68 -10.12
CA HIS A 240 27.13 19.32 -9.70
C HIS A 240 27.85 18.53 -10.80
N GLY A 241 28.27 19.21 -11.89
CA GLY A 241 29.04 18.58 -12.96
C GLY A 241 28.20 17.79 -13.98
N TYR A 242 26.89 18.03 -14.01
CA TYR A 242 25.98 17.48 -15.01
C TYR A 242 25.61 18.54 -16.05
N THR A 243 25.04 18.13 -17.19
CA THR A 243 24.53 19.09 -18.17
C THR A 243 23.23 19.71 -17.68
N ALA A 244 23.04 21.01 -17.89
CA ALA A 244 21.81 21.70 -17.50
C ALA A 244 20.56 21.11 -18.15
N GLY A 245 20.67 20.57 -19.37
CA GLY A 245 19.57 19.97 -20.13
C GLY A 245 19.22 18.53 -19.73
N MET A 246 20.07 17.85 -18.95
CA MET A 246 19.81 16.48 -18.46
C MET A 246 18.45 16.46 -17.72
N LYS A 247 17.66 15.44 -17.97
CA LYS A 247 16.33 15.29 -17.36
C LYS A 247 16.43 14.52 -16.04
N ILE A 248 15.42 14.71 -15.15
CA ILE A 248 15.38 13.98 -13.87
C ILE A 248 15.43 12.47 -14.12
N TYR A 249 14.64 11.93 -15.06
CA TYR A 249 14.67 10.49 -15.36
C TYR A 249 16.04 10.00 -15.84
N GLU A 250 16.78 10.82 -16.62
CA GLU A 250 18.14 10.50 -17.08
C GLU A 250 19.12 10.47 -15.88
N TYR A 251 18.97 11.43 -14.97
CA TYR A 251 19.74 11.44 -13.73
C TYR A 251 19.44 10.23 -12.84
N LEU A 252 18.18 9.77 -12.77
CA LEU A 252 17.83 8.54 -12.04
C LEU A 252 18.52 7.30 -12.66
N ASN A 253 18.60 7.21 -13.99
CA ASN A 253 19.35 6.15 -14.66
C ASN A 253 20.85 6.22 -14.31
N LEU A 254 21.42 7.42 -14.35
CA LEU A 254 22.83 7.63 -13.99
C LEU A 254 23.13 7.25 -12.55
N ILE A 255 22.23 7.54 -11.60
CA ILE A 255 22.35 7.10 -10.19
C ILE A 255 22.44 5.57 -10.11
N ALA A 256 21.55 4.88 -10.83
CA ALA A 256 21.55 3.42 -10.87
C ALA A 256 22.85 2.85 -11.46
N GLU A 257 23.34 3.44 -12.54
CA GLU A 257 24.61 3.07 -13.18
C GLU A 257 25.80 3.29 -12.23
N LYS A 258 25.91 4.48 -11.61
CA LYS A 258 26.97 4.79 -10.64
C LYS A 258 26.95 3.84 -9.44
N ALA A 259 25.78 3.53 -8.92
CA ALA A 259 25.65 2.59 -7.80
C ALA A 259 26.12 1.18 -8.17
N ASN A 260 25.76 0.71 -9.37
CA ASN A 260 26.21 -0.59 -9.89
C ASN A 260 27.71 -0.63 -10.13
N ALA A 261 28.32 0.50 -10.49
CA ALA A 261 29.77 0.66 -10.64
C ALA A 261 30.51 0.84 -9.30
N GLY A 262 29.80 0.85 -8.15
CA GLY A 262 30.41 1.03 -6.83
C GLY A 262 30.73 2.49 -6.48
N THR A 263 30.23 3.45 -7.22
CA THR A 263 30.43 4.90 -7.02
C THR A 263 29.10 5.62 -6.82
N PRO A 264 28.29 5.24 -5.79
CA PRO A 264 26.96 5.77 -5.62
C PRO A 264 26.96 7.29 -5.36
N VAL A 265 25.90 7.96 -5.81
CA VAL A 265 25.66 9.37 -5.50
C VAL A 265 25.26 9.48 -4.02
N SER A 266 25.70 10.56 -3.35
CA SER A 266 25.35 10.76 -1.95
C SER A 266 23.87 11.08 -1.77
N ALA A 267 23.29 10.66 -0.63
CA ALA A 267 21.92 11.03 -0.27
C ALA A 267 21.74 12.55 -0.17
N THR A 268 22.78 13.28 0.24
CA THR A 268 22.78 14.75 0.33
C THR A 268 22.68 15.39 -1.07
N GLU A 269 23.46 14.91 -2.03
CA GLU A 269 23.41 15.39 -3.40
C GLU A 269 22.03 15.14 -4.01
N PHE A 270 21.53 13.90 -3.92
CA PHE A 270 20.19 13.53 -4.41
C PHE A 270 19.08 14.40 -3.82
N LYS A 271 19.09 14.61 -2.50
CA LYS A 271 18.12 15.45 -1.83
C LYS A 271 18.19 16.90 -2.31
N SER A 272 19.41 17.43 -2.49
CA SER A 272 19.62 18.82 -2.92
C SER A 272 19.06 19.11 -4.31
N LEU A 273 19.03 18.12 -5.21
CA LEU A 273 18.37 18.24 -6.51
C LEU A 273 16.90 18.61 -6.33
N PHE A 274 16.15 17.77 -5.61
CA PHE A 274 14.72 18.02 -5.43
C PHE A 274 14.45 19.30 -4.67
N GLU A 275 15.25 19.62 -3.65
CA GLU A 275 15.10 20.87 -2.88
C GLU A 275 15.43 22.13 -3.70
N SER A 276 16.11 22.01 -4.85
CA SER A 276 16.37 23.13 -5.75
C SER A 276 15.14 23.57 -6.54
N TYR A 277 14.16 22.68 -6.71
CA TYR A 277 12.95 23.00 -7.45
C TYR A 277 11.91 23.72 -6.57
N SER A 278 11.28 24.73 -7.13
CA SER A 278 10.21 25.49 -6.44
C SER A 278 8.93 24.68 -6.24
N TRP A 279 8.66 23.73 -7.13
CA TRP A 279 7.48 22.85 -7.06
C TRP A 279 7.63 21.71 -6.04
N TYR A 280 8.85 21.41 -5.63
CA TYR A 280 9.08 20.29 -4.70
C TYR A 280 8.52 20.59 -3.30
N PRO A 281 7.68 19.72 -2.73
CA PRO A 281 7.10 19.94 -1.41
C PRO A 281 8.13 19.70 -0.30
N LYS A 282 8.90 20.74 0.01
CA LYS A 282 9.98 20.69 1.02
C LYS A 282 9.44 20.23 2.37
N ASN A 283 10.21 19.39 3.05
CA ASN A 283 9.87 18.86 4.38
C ASN A 283 8.56 18.04 4.45
N TRP A 284 8.06 17.52 3.34
CA TRP A 284 6.80 16.80 3.31
C TRP A 284 6.75 15.61 4.28
N TYR A 285 7.84 14.86 4.47
CA TYR A 285 7.91 13.80 5.48
C TYR A 285 7.60 14.30 6.89
N LYS A 286 8.11 15.49 7.26
CA LYS A 286 7.85 16.10 8.57
C LYS A 286 6.37 16.47 8.71
N THR A 287 5.78 17.04 7.65
CA THR A 287 4.35 17.40 7.65
C THR A 287 3.47 16.17 7.81
N PHE A 288 3.74 15.09 7.04
CA PHE A 288 3.02 13.83 7.21
C PHE A 288 3.17 13.26 8.62
N TYR A 289 4.38 13.29 9.17
CA TYR A 289 4.62 12.81 10.52
C TYR A 289 3.81 13.58 11.57
N GLU A 290 3.71 14.90 11.46
CA GLU A 290 2.87 15.72 12.37
C GLU A 290 1.37 15.41 12.19
N VAL A 291 0.91 15.15 10.99
CA VAL A 291 -0.46 14.67 10.73
C VAL A 291 -0.70 13.34 11.42
N PHE A 292 0.18 12.35 11.20
CA PHE A 292 0.05 11.04 11.83
C PHE A 292 0.02 11.13 13.35
N LYS A 293 0.85 11.98 13.93
CA LYS A 293 0.88 12.23 15.37
C LYS A 293 -0.40 12.90 15.85
N LYS A 294 -0.91 13.91 15.13
CA LYS A 294 -2.14 14.62 15.47
C LYS A 294 -3.35 13.67 15.54
N TYR A 295 -3.42 12.69 14.66
CA TYR A 295 -4.53 11.73 14.59
C TYR A 295 -4.26 10.39 15.31
N ASP A 296 -3.21 10.35 16.14
CA ASP A 296 -2.81 9.15 16.89
C ASP A 296 -2.75 7.88 16.01
N THR A 297 -2.07 8.01 14.86
CA THR A 297 -1.97 6.93 13.88
C THR A 297 -1.12 5.80 14.45
N TYR A 298 -1.75 4.65 14.69
CA TYR A 298 -1.18 3.52 15.45
C TYR A 298 0.00 2.85 14.75
N ALA A 299 -0.07 2.70 13.43
CA ALA A 299 0.99 2.13 12.63
C ALA A 299 1.15 2.90 11.32
N ILE A 300 2.40 3.12 10.93
CA ILE A 300 2.73 3.87 9.72
C ILE A 300 3.76 3.05 8.93
N THR A 301 3.47 2.81 7.66
CA THR A 301 4.44 2.25 6.72
C THR A 301 4.46 3.10 5.46
N GLY A 302 5.64 3.33 4.90
CA GLY A 302 5.80 3.99 3.61
C GLY A 302 6.27 3.00 2.55
N ARG A 303 6.08 3.34 1.28
CA ARG A 303 6.65 2.56 0.20
C ARG A 303 8.15 2.79 0.15
N PHE A 304 8.89 1.90 0.77
CA PHE A 304 10.32 1.77 0.58
C PHE A 304 10.54 0.55 -0.34
N SER A 305 10.44 0.77 -1.63
CA SER A 305 10.68 -0.30 -2.60
C SER A 305 12.14 -0.73 -2.49
N VAL A 306 12.34 -1.81 -1.78
CA VAL A 306 13.61 -2.50 -1.67
C VAL A 306 13.52 -3.76 -2.52
N VAL A 307 13.09 -3.63 -3.76
CA VAL A 307 13.16 -4.75 -4.67
C VAL A 307 14.57 -4.75 -5.24
N PRO A 308 15.42 -5.76 -4.90
CA PRO A 308 16.63 -6.00 -5.68
C PRO A 308 16.21 -6.25 -7.12
N GLY A 309 16.49 -5.37 -8.03
CA GLY A 309 16.00 -5.38 -9.40
C GLY A 309 14.64 -4.69 -9.60
N GLY A 310 14.08 -4.04 -8.58
CA GLY A 310 12.82 -3.29 -8.69
C GLY A 310 12.99 -1.81 -8.98
N ALA A 311 14.21 -1.29 -8.98
CA ALA A 311 14.48 -0.14 -9.83
C ALA A 311 14.22 -0.62 -11.25
N ARG A 312 13.32 0.05 -11.98
CA ARG A 312 13.15 -0.21 -13.40
C ARG A 312 14.55 -0.23 -14.03
N ALA A 313 14.77 -1.15 -14.96
CA ALA A 313 16.06 -1.21 -15.64
C ALA A 313 16.40 0.11 -16.36
N VAL A 314 15.35 0.89 -16.70
CA VAL A 314 15.45 2.20 -17.36
C VAL A 314 14.29 3.09 -16.91
N TYR A 315 14.61 4.32 -16.51
CA TYR A 315 13.63 5.39 -16.28
C TYR A 315 13.44 6.18 -17.58
N ASP A 316 12.23 6.61 -17.86
CA ASP A 316 11.85 7.43 -19.01
C ASP A 316 10.93 8.59 -18.60
N ALA A 317 10.52 9.40 -19.57
CA ALA A 317 9.64 10.54 -19.33
C ALA A 317 8.22 10.20 -18.84
N LYS A 318 7.85 8.92 -18.86
CA LYS A 318 6.55 8.41 -18.37
C LYS A 318 6.69 7.63 -17.07
N THR A 319 7.89 7.56 -16.52
CA THR A 319 8.15 6.79 -15.29
C THR A 319 7.49 7.48 -14.11
N GLU A 320 6.63 6.78 -13.43
CA GLU A 320 6.06 7.26 -12.18
C GLU A 320 7.10 7.27 -11.06
N MET A 321 7.11 8.37 -10.30
CA MET A 321 8.11 8.61 -9.24
C MET A 321 7.79 7.89 -7.92
N TRP A 322 7.05 6.79 -7.95
CA TRP A 322 6.80 5.94 -6.77
C TRP A 322 8.09 5.49 -6.09
N GLU A 323 9.15 5.35 -6.86
CA GLU A 323 10.39 4.73 -6.41
C GLU A 323 11.38 5.71 -5.77
N LEU A 324 11.06 7.01 -5.72
CA LEU A 324 11.92 7.99 -5.03
C LEU A 324 12.18 7.60 -3.56
N GLY A 325 11.16 7.11 -2.86
CA GLY A 325 11.34 6.57 -1.51
C GLY A 325 12.30 5.38 -1.49
N GLY A 326 12.24 4.51 -2.50
CA GLY A 326 13.13 3.37 -2.66
C GLY A 326 14.57 3.76 -2.92
N ILE A 327 14.81 4.82 -3.68
CA ILE A 327 16.14 5.34 -3.95
C ILE A 327 16.77 5.88 -2.67
N TYR A 328 16.04 6.63 -1.84
CA TYR A 328 16.54 7.17 -0.57
C TYR A 328 17.03 6.10 0.42
N PHE A 329 16.49 4.90 0.36
CA PHE A 329 16.81 3.81 1.29
C PHE A 329 17.50 2.63 0.65
N SER A 330 17.87 2.75 -0.62
CA SER A 330 18.52 1.67 -1.36
C SER A 330 20.04 1.81 -1.34
N ARG A 331 20.68 0.77 -1.85
CA ARG A 331 22.12 0.80 -2.17
C ARG A 331 22.51 1.82 -3.26
N TYR A 332 21.53 2.52 -3.84
CA TYR A 332 21.76 3.52 -4.89
C TYR A 332 22.33 4.83 -4.37
N LEU A 333 22.21 5.10 -3.08
CA LEU A 333 22.80 6.28 -2.45
C LEU A 333 23.84 5.86 -1.42
N GLY A 334 25.00 6.50 -1.48
CA GLY A 334 26.09 6.29 -0.55
C GLY A 334 25.96 7.02 0.77
#